data_f3525b44f7c8383da3b43bc1ef52dc4b
#
_entry.id   f3525b44f7c8383da3b43bc1ef52dc4b
#
_cell.length_a   1.000
_cell.length_b   1.000
_cell.length_c   1.000
_cell.angle_alpha   90.00
_cell.angle_beta   90.00
_cell.angle_gamma   90.00
#
_symmetry.space_group_name_H-M   'P 1'
#
loop_
_entity.id
_entity.type
_entity.pdbx_description
1 polymer ?
#
loop_
_entity_poly.entity_id
_entity_poly.type
_entity_poly.pdbx_seq_one_letter_code
_entity_poly.pdbx_strand_id
1 'polypeptide(L)'
;MNLPIRVMIAGIGGASLGTEIRKSLTLAGGYEIYGCDVSKTAYGLYEDDFAETWCVSRDDYVTNVLNVCIESGTGFLIPGGEQPMTLLGAASDTFAAAGIQLLANTPEVIARYSDKDETFRRLAARGIPIPQTAVINTQSDLDQIGLPCIVKPATGSGGSVGVFFAVSPDEAMIYADFIRRTGSVPIAQQYVSDREGEFTIGVLSLPTGQIIGSIALRRVLDAKLSVAYRGRGGLISSGYSQGYIDEFPDLCQQAEQIALAVNSRGPINIQGRVRDGVLLPFEINPRFSASTYLRAMAGFNEVDLLIKYLLHREMPQRPEIQSGWYLRSLTEQFVAKEIVK
;
A
#
# COMPACT_ATOMS: atom_id res chain seq x y z
N MET A 1 -13.38 18.37 -27.56
CA MET A 1 -12.84 17.26 -26.74
C MET A 1 -11.95 17.91 -25.68
N ASN A 2 -12.17 17.60 -24.40
CA ASN A 2 -11.27 18.08 -23.35
C ASN A 2 -9.91 17.42 -23.53
N LEU A 3 -8.83 18.18 -23.29
CA LEU A 3 -7.47 17.62 -23.30
C LEU A 3 -7.35 16.54 -22.21
N PRO A 4 -6.58 15.46 -22.44
CA PRO A 4 -6.36 14.44 -21.43
C PRO A 4 -5.66 15.01 -20.19
N ILE A 5 -5.99 14.47 -19.04
CA ILE A 5 -5.36 14.84 -17.77
C ILE A 5 -3.99 14.16 -17.72
N ARG A 6 -2.91 14.93 -17.56
CA ARG A 6 -1.54 14.42 -17.49
C ARG A 6 -1.15 14.02 -16.08
N VAL A 7 -0.73 12.77 -15.93
CA VAL A 7 -0.38 12.16 -14.64
C VAL A 7 0.99 11.49 -14.73
N MET A 8 1.88 11.80 -13.78
CA MET A 8 3.16 11.11 -13.60
C MET A 8 3.03 10.04 -12.50
N ILE A 9 3.53 8.84 -12.76
CA ILE A 9 3.67 7.78 -11.77
C ILE A 9 5.16 7.55 -11.51
N ALA A 10 5.59 7.75 -10.27
CA ALA A 10 7.00 7.59 -9.87
C ALA A 10 7.19 6.25 -9.14
N GLY A 11 7.89 5.31 -9.79
CA GLY A 11 8.04 3.91 -9.36
C GLY A 11 7.11 3.00 -10.13
N ILE A 12 7.56 2.55 -11.31
CA ILE A 12 6.77 1.74 -12.26
C ILE A 12 7.39 0.37 -12.51
N GLY A 13 8.16 -0.13 -11.54
CA GLY A 13 8.65 -1.51 -11.57
C GLY A 13 7.50 -2.51 -11.70
N GLY A 14 7.68 -3.60 -12.44
CA GLY A 14 6.64 -4.61 -12.69
C GLY A 14 6.08 -5.25 -11.42
N ALA A 15 4.86 -5.75 -11.49
CA ALA A 15 4.10 -6.37 -10.38
C ALA A 15 4.03 -5.48 -9.11
N SER A 16 4.08 -4.17 -9.29
CA SER A 16 4.17 -3.16 -8.24
C SER A 16 2.92 -2.29 -8.18
N LEU A 17 2.88 -1.42 -7.17
CA LEU A 17 1.82 -0.42 -7.00
C LEU A 17 1.70 0.51 -8.23
N GLY A 18 2.84 0.95 -8.81
CA GLY A 18 2.83 1.88 -9.96
C GLY A 18 2.10 1.31 -11.17
N THR A 19 2.32 0.05 -11.50
CA THR A 19 1.61 -0.61 -12.61
C THR A 19 0.12 -0.79 -12.33
N GLU A 20 -0.28 -1.01 -11.08
CA GLU A 20 -1.69 -1.08 -10.69
C GLU A 20 -2.39 0.28 -10.80
N ILE A 21 -1.69 1.37 -10.43
CA ILE A 21 -2.18 2.75 -10.60
C ILE A 21 -2.36 3.05 -12.10
N ARG A 22 -1.36 2.71 -12.94
CA ARG A 22 -1.46 2.89 -14.40
C ARG A 22 -2.69 2.19 -14.96
N LYS A 23 -2.89 0.90 -14.64
CA LYS A 23 -4.06 0.13 -15.08
C LYS A 23 -5.37 0.77 -14.63
N SER A 24 -5.43 1.32 -13.43
CA SER A 24 -6.62 2.00 -12.89
C SER A 24 -6.95 3.28 -13.67
N LEU A 25 -5.94 4.05 -14.06
CA LEU A 25 -6.11 5.25 -14.89
C LEU A 25 -6.50 4.89 -16.34
N THR A 26 -5.88 3.85 -16.91
CA THR A 26 -6.25 3.33 -18.24
C THR A 26 -7.72 2.87 -18.25
N LEU A 27 -8.17 2.16 -17.21
CA LEU A 27 -9.56 1.72 -17.06
C LEU A 27 -10.54 2.89 -17.01
N ALA A 28 -10.19 3.97 -16.31
CA ALA A 28 -11.04 5.16 -16.20
C ALA A 28 -11.12 5.96 -17.49
N GLY A 29 -10.03 5.96 -18.29
CA GLY A 29 -9.92 6.77 -19.52
C GLY A 29 -9.76 8.26 -19.26
N GLY A 30 -9.39 9.01 -20.30
CA GLY A 30 -9.23 10.47 -20.22
C GLY A 30 -7.90 10.93 -19.61
N TYR A 31 -6.95 10.02 -19.42
CA TYR A 31 -5.62 10.29 -18.88
C TYR A 31 -4.53 10.08 -19.92
N GLU A 32 -3.53 10.94 -19.88
CA GLU A 32 -2.23 10.77 -20.55
C GLU A 32 -1.22 10.45 -19.44
N ILE A 33 -0.74 9.19 -19.43
CA ILE A 33 -0.02 8.62 -18.29
C ILE A 33 1.47 8.60 -18.61
N TYR A 34 2.26 9.18 -17.74
CA TYR A 34 3.72 9.22 -17.78
C TYR A 34 4.30 8.41 -16.62
N GLY A 35 5.52 7.92 -16.78
CA GLY A 35 6.13 7.11 -15.75
C GLY A 35 7.63 7.34 -15.57
N CYS A 36 8.13 7.19 -14.35
CA CYS A 36 9.55 7.12 -14.10
C CYS A 36 9.93 6.06 -13.08
N ASP A 37 11.15 5.52 -13.23
CA ASP A 37 11.72 4.56 -12.30
C ASP A 37 13.23 4.75 -12.20
N VAL A 38 13.84 4.23 -11.12
CA VAL A 38 15.29 4.28 -10.91
C VAL A 38 16.01 3.07 -11.47
N SER A 39 15.30 2.01 -11.83
CA SER A 39 15.86 0.78 -12.38
C SER A 39 15.72 0.78 -13.90
N LYS A 40 16.82 0.67 -14.62
CA LYS A 40 16.81 0.52 -16.08
C LYS A 40 16.02 -0.68 -16.60
N THR A 41 15.79 -1.67 -15.74
CA THR A 41 15.01 -2.88 -16.05
C THR A 41 13.64 -2.88 -15.41
N ALA A 42 13.13 -1.70 -14.98
CA ALA A 42 11.77 -1.58 -14.50
C ALA A 42 10.80 -1.89 -15.64
N TYR A 43 9.89 -2.82 -15.41
CA TYR A 43 8.94 -3.32 -16.43
C TYR A 43 8.15 -2.20 -17.09
N GLY A 44 7.64 -1.25 -16.30
CA GLY A 44 6.82 -0.14 -16.79
C GLY A 44 7.55 0.84 -17.70
N LEU A 45 8.91 0.86 -17.71
CA LEU A 45 9.67 1.71 -18.64
C LEU A 45 9.47 1.30 -20.11
N TYR A 46 8.95 0.11 -20.36
CA TYR A 46 8.80 -0.50 -21.68
C TYR A 46 7.35 -0.89 -22.01
N GLU A 47 6.38 -0.49 -21.15
CA GLU A 47 4.97 -0.69 -21.44
C GLU A 47 4.41 0.38 -22.36
N ASP A 48 3.70 -0.03 -23.40
CA ASP A 48 3.11 0.88 -24.41
C ASP A 48 1.95 1.75 -23.87
N ASP A 49 1.44 1.43 -22.69
CA ASP A 49 0.34 2.20 -22.05
C ASP A 49 0.81 3.52 -21.42
N PHE A 50 2.11 3.79 -21.36
CA PHE A 50 2.65 5.08 -20.98
C PHE A 50 2.90 5.94 -22.23
N ALA A 51 2.53 7.20 -22.17
CA ALA A 51 2.84 8.17 -23.24
C ALA A 51 4.36 8.36 -23.39
N GLU A 52 5.06 8.43 -22.25
CA GLU A 52 6.52 8.45 -22.17
C GLU A 52 7.00 8.00 -20.79
N THR A 53 8.24 7.47 -20.72
CA THR A 53 8.85 6.99 -19.48
C THR A 53 10.31 7.39 -19.37
N TRP A 54 10.77 7.64 -18.13
CA TRP A 54 12.14 8.04 -17.81
C TRP A 54 12.78 7.11 -16.79
N CYS A 55 14.06 6.75 -17.06
CA CYS A 55 14.92 6.17 -16.05
C CYS A 55 15.64 7.33 -15.33
N VAL A 56 15.28 7.59 -14.07
CA VAL A 56 15.81 8.69 -13.27
C VAL A 56 16.90 8.20 -12.29
N SER A 57 17.87 9.08 -11.96
CA SER A 57 18.89 8.73 -10.97
C SER A 57 18.27 8.65 -9.56
N ARG A 58 18.85 7.78 -8.72
CA ARG A 58 18.58 7.74 -7.28
C ARG A 58 19.17 8.94 -6.55
N ASP A 59 20.31 9.44 -7.04
CA ASP A 59 20.89 10.66 -6.52
C ASP A 59 19.99 11.83 -6.91
N ASP A 60 19.70 12.70 -5.96
CA ASP A 60 18.76 13.82 -6.12
C ASP A 60 17.37 13.41 -6.68
N TYR A 61 16.89 12.24 -6.21
CA TYR A 61 15.66 11.62 -6.72
C TYR A 61 14.47 12.59 -6.84
N VAL A 62 14.23 13.41 -5.81
CA VAL A 62 13.13 14.40 -5.77
C VAL A 62 13.26 15.41 -6.92
N THR A 63 14.46 15.95 -7.11
CA THR A 63 14.74 16.91 -8.20
C THR A 63 14.57 16.27 -9.57
N ASN A 64 15.05 15.04 -9.75
CA ASN A 64 14.90 14.32 -11.02
C ASN A 64 13.43 14.02 -11.36
N VAL A 65 12.63 13.61 -10.36
CA VAL A 65 11.19 13.40 -10.56
C VAL A 65 10.49 14.73 -10.87
N LEU A 66 10.85 15.81 -10.18
CA LEU A 66 10.29 17.14 -10.47
C LEU A 66 10.57 17.58 -11.92
N ASN A 67 11.80 17.39 -12.38
CA ASN A 67 12.21 17.77 -13.73
C ASN A 67 11.39 17.03 -14.81
N VAL A 68 11.21 15.70 -14.67
CA VAL A 68 10.40 14.94 -15.64
C VAL A 68 8.90 15.28 -15.56
N CYS A 69 8.40 15.67 -14.39
CA CYS A 69 7.04 16.20 -14.27
C CYS A 69 6.87 17.54 -15.00
N ILE A 70 7.86 18.43 -14.90
CA ILE A 70 7.84 19.72 -15.61
C ILE A 70 7.97 19.50 -17.12
N GLU A 71 8.89 18.63 -17.55
CA GLU A 71 9.13 18.29 -18.96
C GLU A 71 7.87 17.72 -19.63
N SER A 72 7.18 16.80 -18.95
CA SER A 72 5.94 16.19 -19.44
C SER A 72 4.71 17.09 -19.29
N GLY A 73 4.81 18.19 -18.54
CA GLY A 73 3.69 19.07 -18.24
C GLY A 73 2.61 18.41 -17.40
N THR A 74 2.98 17.46 -16.53
CA THR A 74 2.03 16.76 -15.66
C THR A 74 1.59 17.63 -14.50
N GLY A 75 0.28 17.65 -14.23
CA GLY A 75 -0.31 18.35 -13.10
C GLY A 75 -0.49 17.48 -11.84
N PHE A 76 -0.35 16.17 -11.99
CA PHE A 76 -0.52 15.21 -10.91
C PHE A 76 0.66 14.24 -10.84
N LEU A 77 1.14 13.98 -9.61
CA LEU A 77 2.20 13.02 -9.33
C LEU A 77 1.69 11.96 -8.34
N ILE A 78 1.90 10.67 -8.66
CA ILE A 78 1.48 9.55 -7.83
C ILE A 78 2.69 8.70 -7.48
N PRO A 79 3.02 8.52 -6.18
CA PRO A 79 4.06 7.58 -5.77
C PRO A 79 3.65 6.13 -6.03
N GLY A 80 4.43 5.41 -6.81
CA GLY A 80 4.20 4.01 -7.20
C GLY A 80 4.81 2.98 -6.25
N GLY A 81 5.23 3.38 -5.06
CA GLY A 81 5.85 2.50 -4.08
C GLY A 81 6.06 3.16 -2.73
N GLU A 82 6.58 2.41 -1.76
CA GLU A 82 6.81 2.89 -0.40
C GLU A 82 7.95 3.93 -0.35
N GLN A 83 9.09 3.63 -0.99
CA GLN A 83 10.22 4.55 -1.04
C GLN A 83 9.89 5.85 -1.80
N PRO A 84 9.29 5.81 -3.01
CA PRO A 84 8.75 7.01 -3.65
C PRO A 84 7.79 7.79 -2.77
N MET A 85 6.85 7.12 -2.09
CA MET A 85 5.91 7.79 -1.18
C MET A 85 6.63 8.57 -0.08
N THR A 86 7.62 7.96 0.55
CA THR A 86 8.37 8.60 1.65
C THR A 86 9.16 9.81 1.17
N LEU A 87 9.91 9.67 0.06
CA LEU A 87 10.76 10.72 -0.46
C LEU A 87 9.96 11.88 -1.06
N LEU A 88 8.98 11.58 -1.91
CA LEU A 88 8.16 12.59 -2.56
C LEU A 88 7.16 13.23 -1.59
N GLY A 89 6.64 12.44 -0.64
CA GLY A 89 5.77 12.93 0.43
C GLY A 89 6.47 13.98 1.29
N ALA A 90 7.72 13.74 1.68
CA ALA A 90 8.52 14.70 2.45
C ALA A 90 8.81 16.00 1.66
N ALA A 91 8.76 15.96 0.33
CA ALA A 91 8.99 17.10 -0.55
C ALA A 91 7.70 17.67 -1.18
N SER A 92 6.53 17.39 -0.60
CA SER A 92 5.22 17.79 -1.14
C SER A 92 5.12 19.27 -1.47
N ASP A 93 5.68 20.15 -0.65
CA ASP A 93 5.68 21.59 -0.86
C ASP A 93 6.47 22.01 -2.11
N THR A 94 7.55 21.28 -2.44
CA THR A 94 8.36 21.52 -3.64
C THR A 94 7.54 21.25 -4.89
N PHE A 95 6.78 20.19 -4.94
CA PHE A 95 5.88 19.87 -6.05
C PHE A 95 4.71 20.86 -6.13
N ALA A 96 4.12 21.19 -5.00
CA ALA A 96 3.04 22.19 -4.93
C ALA A 96 3.47 23.56 -5.45
N ALA A 97 4.69 24.02 -5.12
CA ALA A 97 5.26 25.27 -5.63
C ALA A 97 5.45 25.26 -7.16
N ALA A 98 5.65 24.09 -7.76
CA ALA A 98 5.72 23.90 -9.21
C ALA A 98 4.34 23.67 -9.87
N GLY A 99 3.24 23.75 -9.11
CA GLY A 99 1.88 23.51 -9.60
C GLY A 99 1.53 22.04 -9.81
N ILE A 100 2.33 21.12 -9.26
CA ILE A 100 2.15 19.67 -9.35
C ILE A 100 1.50 19.16 -8.07
N GLN A 101 0.35 18.53 -8.19
CA GLN A 101 -0.39 17.97 -7.05
C GLN A 101 0.03 16.53 -6.75
N LEU A 102 0.60 16.30 -5.56
CA LEU A 102 0.98 14.97 -5.11
C LEU A 102 -0.25 14.22 -4.57
N LEU A 103 -0.55 13.04 -5.11
CA LEU A 103 -1.62 12.16 -4.65
C LEU A 103 -1.06 11.21 -3.57
N ALA A 104 -0.95 11.70 -2.36
CA ALA A 104 -0.46 10.97 -1.20
C ALA A 104 -1.15 11.48 0.06
N ASN A 105 -0.91 10.82 1.19
CA ASN A 105 -1.22 11.37 2.51
C ASN A 105 -0.26 12.52 2.85
N THR A 106 -0.55 13.23 3.94
CA THR A 106 0.36 14.29 4.41
C THR A 106 1.70 13.73 4.87
N PRO A 107 2.79 14.53 4.82
CA PRO A 107 4.11 14.10 5.29
C PRO A 107 4.08 13.53 6.72
N GLU A 108 3.27 14.12 7.61
CA GLU A 108 3.14 13.69 9.00
C GLU A 108 2.50 12.29 9.11
N VAL A 109 1.48 12.03 8.30
CA VAL A 109 0.82 10.71 8.26
C VAL A 109 1.77 9.67 7.69
N ILE A 110 2.46 9.98 6.60
CA ILE A 110 3.45 9.09 5.98
C ILE A 110 4.56 8.75 6.97
N ALA A 111 5.22 9.74 7.55
CA ALA A 111 6.32 9.53 8.50
C ALA A 111 5.89 8.73 9.74
N ARG A 112 4.71 9.04 10.28
CA ARG A 112 4.18 8.43 11.49
C ARG A 112 3.83 6.96 11.33
N TYR A 113 3.25 6.59 10.19
CA TYR A 113 2.78 5.23 9.95
C TYR A 113 3.78 4.36 9.16
N SER A 114 5.00 4.85 8.95
CA SER A 114 6.14 4.05 8.49
C SER A 114 6.73 3.16 9.59
N ASP A 115 6.51 3.50 10.88
CA ASP A 115 6.89 2.71 12.06
C ASP A 115 5.68 1.91 12.56
N LYS A 116 5.81 0.57 12.56
CA LYS A 116 4.73 -0.34 12.95
C LYS A 116 4.44 -0.31 14.46
N ASP A 117 5.48 -0.20 15.31
CA ASP A 117 5.28 -0.14 16.75
C ASP A 117 4.52 1.14 17.13
N GLU A 118 4.97 2.28 16.62
CA GLU A 118 4.29 3.56 16.81
C GLU A 118 2.85 3.52 16.28
N THR A 119 2.63 2.91 15.11
CA THR A 119 1.30 2.72 14.50
C THR A 119 0.37 1.97 15.47
N PHE A 120 0.78 0.82 15.96
CA PHE A 120 -0.09 0.00 16.82
C PHE A 120 -0.33 0.66 18.19
N ARG A 121 0.67 1.30 18.79
CA ARG A 121 0.49 2.08 20.04
C ARG A 121 -0.56 3.19 19.86
N ARG A 122 -0.51 3.91 18.74
CA ARG A 122 -1.47 5.00 18.46
C ARG A 122 -2.87 4.49 18.21
N LEU A 123 -3.03 3.39 17.50
CA LEU A 123 -4.33 2.78 17.28
C LEU A 123 -4.95 2.32 18.59
N ALA A 124 -4.17 1.62 19.43
CA ALA A 124 -4.62 1.18 20.75
C ALA A 124 -5.05 2.37 21.63
N ALA A 125 -4.27 3.45 21.65
CA ALA A 125 -4.58 4.66 22.40
C ALA A 125 -5.88 5.35 21.94
N ARG A 126 -6.37 5.03 20.74
CA ARG A 126 -7.64 5.51 20.18
C ARG A 126 -8.77 4.49 20.25
N GLY A 127 -8.56 3.40 20.98
CA GLY A 127 -9.56 2.34 21.17
C GLY A 127 -9.79 1.47 19.94
N ILE A 128 -8.92 1.53 18.93
CA ILE A 128 -8.98 0.63 17.78
C ILE A 128 -8.46 -0.74 18.21
N PRO A 129 -9.25 -1.82 18.00
CA PRO A 129 -8.77 -3.17 18.25
C PRO A 129 -7.55 -3.51 17.41
N ILE A 130 -6.49 -4.02 18.04
CA ILE A 130 -5.27 -4.46 17.37
C ILE A 130 -4.85 -5.82 17.90
N PRO A 131 -4.08 -6.64 17.16
CA PRO A 131 -3.37 -7.76 17.73
C PRO A 131 -2.38 -7.24 18.78
N GLN A 132 -2.26 -7.92 19.92
CA GLN A 132 -1.26 -7.56 20.93
C GLN A 132 0.12 -7.48 20.29
N THR A 133 0.81 -6.37 20.49
CA THR A 133 2.10 -6.10 19.84
C THR A 133 3.04 -5.45 20.84
N ALA A 134 4.29 -5.90 20.90
CA ALA A 134 5.34 -5.32 21.74
C ALA A 134 6.72 -5.48 21.09
N VAL A 135 7.62 -4.54 21.41
CA VAL A 135 9.06 -4.73 21.17
C VAL A 135 9.56 -5.86 22.04
N ILE A 136 10.34 -6.78 21.47
CA ILE A 136 10.89 -7.92 22.20
C ILE A 136 12.41 -7.78 22.37
N ASN A 137 12.85 -7.74 23.62
CA ASN A 137 14.25 -7.75 24.01
C ASN A 137 14.63 -9.03 24.73
N THR A 138 13.68 -9.56 25.50
CA THR A 138 13.83 -10.76 26.32
C THR A 138 12.66 -11.70 26.11
N GLN A 139 12.82 -12.93 26.58
CA GLN A 139 11.76 -13.95 26.49
C GLN A 139 10.49 -13.57 27.28
N SER A 140 10.65 -12.85 28.40
CA SER A 140 9.52 -12.40 29.21
C SER A 140 8.63 -11.37 28.50
N ASP A 141 9.13 -10.66 27.48
CA ASP A 141 8.31 -9.74 26.69
C ASP A 141 7.25 -10.49 25.87
N LEU A 142 7.42 -11.80 25.65
CA LEU A 142 6.46 -12.65 24.95
C LEU A 142 5.26 -13.06 25.80
N ASP A 143 5.33 -12.93 27.12
CA ASP A 143 4.24 -13.34 28.04
C ASP A 143 2.94 -12.59 27.75
N GLN A 144 3.03 -11.34 27.30
CA GLN A 144 1.88 -10.51 26.93
C GLN A 144 1.34 -10.82 25.53
N ILE A 145 2.16 -11.38 24.65
CA ILE A 145 1.82 -11.61 23.24
C ILE A 145 1.16 -12.97 23.06
N GLY A 146 1.64 -13.98 23.79
CA GLY A 146 1.26 -15.37 23.62
C GLY A 146 1.85 -15.99 22.34
N LEU A 147 1.69 -17.30 22.24
CA LEU A 147 2.15 -18.10 21.11
C LEU A 147 0.98 -18.84 20.46
N PRO A 148 1.03 -19.06 19.15
CA PRO A 148 2.04 -18.61 18.20
C PRO A 148 2.01 -17.09 18.00
N CYS A 149 3.14 -16.51 17.58
CA CYS A 149 3.24 -15.09 17.28
C CYS A 149 3.97 -14.83 15.95
N ILE A 150 3.83 -13.60 15.47
CA ILE A 150 4.59 -13.06 14.33
C ILE A 150 5.71 -12.20 14.87
N VAL A 151 6.95 -12.49 14.45
CA VAL A 151 8.12 -11.66 14.74
C VAL A 151 8.53 -10.92 13.46
N LYS A 152 8.65 -9.60 13.53
CA LYS A 152 8.90 -8.75 12.36
C LYS A 152 9.68 -7.48 12.72
N PRO A 153 10.37 -6.83 11.75
CA PRO A 153 10.97 -5.52 11.98
C PRO A 153 9.90 -4.44 12.21
N ALA A 154 10.15 -3.50 13.12
CA ALA A 154 9.29 -2.33 13.35
C ALA A 154 9.24 -1.43 12.11
N THR A 155 10.37 -1.28 11.41
CA THR A 155 10.49 -0.44 10.20
C THR A 155 11.12 -1.20 9.04
N GLY A 156 10.95 -0.71 7.80
CA GLY A 156 11.71 -1.17 6.63
C GLY A 156 11.33 -2.54 6.06
N SER A 157 10.20 -3.14 6.46
CA SER A 157 9.74 -4.43 5.91
C SER A 157 8.51 -4.23 5.02
N GLY A 158 8.71 -4.21 3.71
CA GLY A 158 7.63 -4.33 2.72
C GLY A 158 7.55 -5.76 2.16
N GLY A 159 6.35 -6.18 1.68
CA GLY A 159 6.19 -7.47 1.02
C GLY A 159 6.48 -8.72 1.85
N SER A 160 6.32 -8.65 3.17
CA SER A 160 6.58 -9.74 4.13
C SER A 160 8.07 -10.12 4.29
N VAL A 161 8.99 -9.26 3.88
CA VAL A 161 10.42 -9.46 4.12
C VAL A 161 10.73 -9.34 5.60
N GLY A 162 11.43 -10.35 6.16
CA GLY A 162 11.79 -10.37 7.58
C GLY A 162 10.61 -10.64 8.53
N VAL A 163 9.49 -11.16 8.03
CA VAL A 163 8.34 -11.57 8.82
C VAL A 163 8.42 -13.07 9.09
N PHE A 164 8.40 -13.45 10.37
CA PHE A 164 8.59 -14.84 10.82
C PHE A 164 7.41 -15.31 11.69
N PHE A 165 7.08 -16.59 11.58
CA PHE A 165 6.09 -17.25 12.43
C PHE A 165 6.81 -18.09 13.50
N ALA A 166 6.57 -17.77 14.75
CA ALA A 166 7.18 -18.45 15.89
C ALA A 166 6.14 -19.22 16.71
N VAL A 167 6.45 -20.46 17.07
CA VAL A 167 5.60 -21.33 17.89
C VAL A 167 6.19 -21.59 19.27
N SER A 168 7.42 -21.15 19.52
CA SER A 168 8.08 -21.23 20.82
C SER A 168 8.81 -19.95 21.16
N PRO A 169 9.08 -19.68 22.45
CA PRO A 169 9.85 -18.52 22.88
C PRO A 169 11.26 -18.51 22.26
N ASP A 170 11.91 -19.65 22.16
CA ASP A 170 13.27 -19.76 21.59
C ASP A 170 13.28 -19.38 20.12
N GLU A 171 12.30 -19.83 19.33
CA GLU A 171 12.18 -19.41 17.94
C GLU A 171 11.98 -17.90 17.81
N ALA A 172 11.09 -17.33 18.63
CA ALA A 172 10.85 -15.89 18.62
C ALA A 172 12.12 -15.09 18.92
N MET A 173 12.94 -15.55 19.88
CA MET A 173 14.21 -14.91 20.21
C MET A 173 15.26 -15.06 19.11
N ILE A 174 15.34 -16.21 18.44
CA ILE A 174 16.23 -16.41 17.27
C ILE A 174 15.87 -15.41 16.15
N TYR A 175 14.58 -15.26 15.84
CA TYR A 175 14.12 -14.31 14.83
C TYR A 175 14.35 -12.86 15.26
N ALA A 176 14.14 -12.53 16.52
CA ALA A 176 14.44 -11.22 17.06
C ALA A 176 15.93 -10.87 16.93
N ASP A 177 16.83 -11.82 17.25
CA ASP A 177 18.27 -11.62 17.08
C ASP A 177 18.67 -11.45 15.61
N PHE A 178 18.04 -12.20 14.72
CA PHE A 178 18.27 -12.03 13.28
C PHE A 178 17.87 -10.60 12.84
N ILE A 179 16.70 -10.12 13.26
CA ILE A 179 16.23 -8.76 12.93
C ILE A 179 17.16 -7.69 13.50
N ARG A 180 17.63 -7.83 14.76
CA ARG A 180 18.59 -6.87 15.35
C ARG A 180 19.89 -6.78 14.55
N ARG A 181 20.39 -7.91 14.05
CA ARG A 181 21.61 -7.93 13.23
C ARG A 181 21.45 -7.20 11.90
N THR A 182 20.21 -7.00 11.41
CA THR A 182 19.96 -6.15 10.24
C THR A 182 19.82 -4.67 10.59
N GLY A 183 19.98 -4.28 11.87
CA GLY A 183 19.87 -2.91 12.34
C GLY A 183 18.44 -2.47 12.65
N SER A 184 17.47 -3.40 12.63
CA SER A 184 16.07 -3.09 12.94
C SER A 184 15.67 -3.50 14.36
N VAL A 185 14.64 -2.85 14.90
CA VAL A 185 14.01 -3.22 16.17
C VAL A 185 13.02 -4.35 15.93
N PRO A 186 13.14 -5.52 16.61
CA PRO A 186 12.18 -6.59 16.48
C PRO A 186 10.91 -6.33 17.32
N ILE A 187 9.76 -6.54 16.72
CA ILE A 187 8.47 -6.58 17.42
C ILE A 187 7.86 -7.98 17.29
N ALA A 188 7.21 -8.45 18.36
CA ALA A 188 6.32 -9.59 18.32
C ALA A 188 4.86 -9.12 18.29
N GLN A 189 4.07 -9.80 17.49
CA GLN A 189 2.64 -9.55 17.35
C GLN A 189 1.86 -10.84 17.49
N GLN A 190 0.79 -10.82 18.26
CA GLN A 190 -0.14 -11.95 18.39
C GLN A 190 -0.57 -12.46 17.03
N TYR A 191 -0.48 -13.75 16.80
CA TYR A 191 -0.99 -14.35 15.57
C TYR A 191 -2.52 -14.40 15.60
N VAL A 192 -3.13 -13.81 14.60
CA VAL A 192 -4.56 -13.91 14.32
C VAL A 192 -4.75 -14.97 13.24
N SER A 193 -5.61 -15.95 13.47
CA SER A 193 -5.91 -16.99 12.47
C SER A 193 -6.60 -16.37 11.24
N ASP A 194 -6.38 -16.97 10.07
CA ASP A 194 -7.04 -16.63 8.81
C ASP A 194 -8.42 -17.29 8.61
N ARG A 195 -8.95 -17.97 9.63
CA ARG A 195 -10.23 -18.73 9.53
C ARG A 195 -11.41 -17.85 9.13
N GLU A 196 -11.54 -16.64 9.69
CA GLU A 196 -12.59 -15.68 9.33
C GLU A 196 -12.21 -14.79 8.15
N GLY A 197 -11.00 -14.94 7.64
CA GLY A 197 -10.49 -14.27 6.46
C GLY A 197 -9.40 -13.25 6.77
N GLU A 198 -8.59 -13.02 5.74
CA GLU A 198 -7.63 -11.94 5.66
C GLU A 198 -8.11 -10.95 4.61
N PHE A 199 -8.08 -9.67 4.96
CA PHE A 199 -8.59 -8.60 4.11
C PHE A 199 -7.51 -7.57 3.81
N THR A 200 -7.59 -6.99 2.61
CA THR A 200 -6.93 -5.74 2.25
C THR A 200 -8.02 -4.73 1.89
N ILE A 201 -8.11 -3.65 2.66
CA ILE A 201 -9.19 -2.67 2.58
C ILE A 201 -8.60 -1.32 2.21
N GLY A 202 -9.07 -0.75 1.09
CA GLY A 202 -8.77 0.62 0.70
C GLY A 202 -9.79 1.56 1.32
N VAL A 203 -9.29 2.65 1.90
CA VAL A 203 -10.12 3.77 2.32
C VAL A 203 -9.59 5.02 1.65
N LEU A 204 -10.46 5.75 0.98
CA LEU A 204 -10.12 7.01 0.34
C LEU A 204 -10.63 8.19 1.17
N SER A 205 -9.69 8.92 1.75
CA SER A 205 -9.94 10.20 2.41
C SER A 205 -9.56 11.34 1.49
N LEU A 206 -10.32 12.43 1.52
CA LEU A 206 -9.98 13.69 0.86
C LEU A 206 -8.91 14.45 1.66
N PRO A 207 -8.22 15.44 1.07
CA PRO A 207 -7.31 16.34 1.81
C PRO A 207 -8.00 17.05 2.99
N THR A 208 -9.31 17.23 2.95
CA THR A 208 -10.12 17.77 4.05
C THR A 208 -10.25 16.78 5.23
N GLY A 209 -9.97 15.49 5.01
CA GLY A 209 -10.20 14.40 5.95
C GLY A 209 -11.56 13.74 5.85
N GLN A 210 -12.42 14.23 4.97
CA GLN A 210 -13.68 13.56 4.68
C GLN A 210 -13.44 12.27 3.91
N ILE A 211 -14.08 11.19 4.32
CA ILE A 211 -13.99 9.90 3.66
C ILE A 211 -14.96 9.85 2.49
N ILE A 212 -14.50 9.48 1.30
CA ILE A 212 -15.33 9.20 0.13
C ILE A 212 -15.97 7.82 0.28
N GLY A 213 -15.19 6.84 0.74
CA GLY A 213 -15.64 5.47 0.93
C GLY A 213 -14.50 4.51 1.10
N SER A 214 -14.86 3.24 1.14
CA SER A 214 -13.94 2.13 1.32
C SER A 214 -14.38 0.92 0.52
N ILE A 215 -13.43 0.03 0.24
CA ILE A 215 -13.64 -1.24 -0.47
C ILE A 215 -12.77 -2.33 0.11
N ALA A 216 -13.35 -3.48 0.40
CA ALA A 216 -12.68 -4.61 1.00
C ALA A 216 -12.51 -5.76 -0.01
N LEU A 217 -11.30 -6.29 -0.08
CA LEU A 217 -10.96 -7.51 -0.80
C LEU A 217 -10.60 -8.58 0.23
N ARG A 218 -11.41 -9.65 0.31
CA ARG A 218 -11.08 -10.87 1.06
C ARG A 218 -10.06 -11.66 0.27
N ARG A 219 -8.86 -11.82 0.82
CA ARG A 219 -7.75 -12.46 0.12
C ARG A 219 -7.95 -13.97 0.01
N VAL A 220 -7.57 -14.52 -1.15
CA VAL A 220 -7.45 -15.96 -1.35
C VAL A 220 -5.98 -16.35 -1.18
N LEU A 221 -5.75 -17.24 -0.23
CA LEU A 221 -4.41 -17.66 0.18
C LEU A 221 -4.05 -19.07 -0.30
N ASP A 222 -4.79 -19.59 -1.29
CA ASP A 222 -4.54 -20.93 -1.88
C ASP A 222 -3.48 -20.89 -2.97
N ALA A 223 -3.36 -19.76 -3.70
CA ALA A 223 -2.35 -19.60 -4.72
C ALA A 223 -0.95 -19.44 -4.09
N LYS A 224 0.03 -20.16 -4.65
CA LYS A 224 1.43 -20.14 -4.16
C LYS A 224 2.00 -18.73 -4.03
N LEU A 225 1.70 -17.84 -4.98
CA LEU A 225 2.17 -16.44 -4.96
C LEU A 225 1.54 -15.59 -3.84
N SER A 226 0.38 -15.99 -3.33
CA SER A 226 -0.33 -15.28 -2.26
C SER A 226 0.24 -15.54 -0.86
N VAL A 227 1.16 -16.51 -0.73
CA VAL A 227 1.67 -16.99 0.57
C VAL A 227 3.18 -16.88 0.61
N ALA A 228 3.70 -16.20 1.63
CA ALA A 228 5.14 -16.12 1.93
C ALA A 228 5.58 -17.32 2.79
N TYR A 229 4.73 -17.72 3.74
CA TYR A 229 4.99 -18.87 4.61
C TYR A 229 3.69 -19.61 4.92
N ARG A 230 3.75 -20.97 4.92
CA ARG A 230 2.68 -21.83 5.41
C ARG A 230 3.30 -23.02 6.16
N GLY A 231 2.90 -23.22 7.39
CA GLY A 231 3.37 -24.36 8.19
C GLY A 231 3.03 -24.22 9.67
N ARG A 232 3.13 -25.33 10.42
CA ARG A 232 2.99 -25.38 11.88
C ARG A 232 1.71 -24.73 12.43
N GLY A 233 0.62 -24.77 11.64
CA GLY A 233 -0.66 -24.16 12.02
C GLY A 233 -0.75 -22.66 11.77
N GLY A 234 0.23 -22.05 11.08
CA GLY A 234 0.24 -20.64 10.74
C GLY A 234 0.45 -20.36 9.27
N LEU A 235 0.10 -19.14 8.86
CA LEU A 235 0.26 -18.64 7.52
C LEU A 235 0.67 -17.16 7.57
N ILE A 236 1.66 -16.79 6.72
CA ILE A 236 2.04 -15.42 6.40
C ILE A 236 1.73 -15.18 4.92
N SER A 237 0.90 -14.20 4.64
CA SER A 237 0.57 -13.81 3.29
C SER A 237 1.71 -13.01 2.62
N SER A 238 1.80 -13.07 1.31
CA SER A 238 2.75 -12.28 0.51
C SER A 238 2.16 -10.92 0.12
N GLY A 239 2.93 -10.11 -0.62
CA GLY A 239 2.44 -8.87 -1.24
C GLY A 239 1.48 -9.10 -2.43
N TYR A 240 1.43 -10.32 -2.98
CA TYR A 240 0.54 -10.67 -4.09
C TYR A 240 -0.88 -10.89 -3.58
N SER A 241 -1.83 -10.07 -4.03
CA SER A 241 -3.22 -10.12 -3.59
C SER A 241 -4.17 -10.41 -4.74
N GLN A 242 -5.06 -11.36 -4.53
CA GLN A 242 -6.24 -11.64 -5.33
C GLN A 242 -7.33 -12.19 -4.41
N GLY A 243 -8.58 -12.17 -4.83
CA GLY A 243 -9.64 -12.70 -3.98
C GLY A 243 -11.04 -12.25 -4.34
N TYR A 244 -11.89 -12.23 -3.35
CA TYR A 244 -13.30 -11.90 -3.48
C TYR A 244 -13.57 -10.48 -2.95
N ILE A 245 -14.20 -9.65 -3.77
CA ILE A 245 -14.69 -8.32 -3.38
C ILE A 245 -16.20 -8.40 -3.23
N ASP A 246 -16.70 -7.80 -2.17
CA ASP A 246 -18.11 -7.59 -1.88
C ASP A 246 -18.23 -6.30 -1.05
N GLU A 247 -19.44 -5.92 -0.70
CA GLU A 247 -19.67 -4.70 0.08
C GLU A 247 -19.01 -4.74 1.47
N PHE A 248 -19.05 -5.88 2.16
CA PHE A 248 -18.48 -6.06 3.51
C PHE A 248 -18.70 -4.84 4.42
N PRO A 249 -19.94 -4.38 4.63
CA PRO A 249 -20.23 -3.06 5.21
C PRO A 249 -19.61 -2.86 6.59
N ASP A 250 -19.67 -3.88 7.47
CA ASP A 250 -19.13 -3.79 8.82
C ASP A 250 -17.60 -3.65 8.83
N LEU A 251 -16.90 -4.36 7.93
CA LEU A 251 -15.45 -4.27 7.82
C LEU A 251 -15.00 -2.96 7.18
N CYS A 252 -15.74 -2.49 6.19
CA CYS A 252 -15.53 -1.18 5.58
C CYS A 252 -15.71 -0.06 6.62
N GLN A 253 -16.76 -0.11 7.44
CA GLN A 253 -16.97 0.86 8.51
C GLN A 253 -15.82 0.84 9.53
N GLN A 254 -15.36 -0.35 9.96
CA GLN A 254 -14.22 -0.46 10.87
C GLN A 254 -12.94 0.10 10.25
N ALA A 255 -12.71 -0.13 8.96
CA ALA A 255 -11.56 0.44 8.24
C ALA A 255 -11.64 1.97 8.12
N GLU A 256 -12.82 2.53 7.92
CA GLU A 256 -13.08 3.97 7.92
C GLU A 256 -12.78 4.60 9.30
N GLN A 257 -13.15 3.92 10.40
CA GLN A 257 -12.77 4.36 11.76
C GLN A 257 -11.26 4.36 11.97
N ILE A 258 -10.55 3.36 11.43
CA ILE A 258 -9.08 3.34 11.44
C ILE A 258 -8.53 4.54 10.65
N ALA A 259 -9.05 4.82 9.45
CA ALA A 259 -8.61 5.96 8.64
C ALA A 259 -8.81 7.30 9.36
N LEU A 260 -9.94 7.48 10.05
CA LEU A 260 -10.18 8.65 10.92
C LEU A 260 -9.19 8.70 12.09
N ALA A 261 -8.96 7.55 12.75
CA ALA A 261 -8.03 7.47 13.88
C ALA A 261 -6.59 7.81 13.48
N VAL A 262 -6.15 7.48 12.26
CA VAL A 262 -4.82 7.85 11.75
C VAL A 262 -4.78 9.27 11.16
N ASN A 263 -5.91 9.94 11.09
CA ASN A 263 -6.06 11.27 10.46
C ASN A 263 -5.66 11.25 8.98
N SER A 264 -6.12 10.23 8.25
CA SER A 264 -5.82 10.09 6.82
C SER A 264 -6.35 11.28 6.01
N ARG A 265 -5.53 11.77 5.07
CA ARG A 265 -5.82 12.89 4.17
C ARG A 265 -5.57 12.51 2.70
N GLY A 266 -5.63 11.22 2.41
CA GLY A 266 -5.38 10.64 1.11
C GLY A 266 -5.75 9.14 1.12
N PRO A 267 -5.24 8.37 0.16
CA PRO A 267 -5.47 6.92 0.14
C PRO A 267 -4.76 6.23 1.30
N ILE A 268 -5.43 5.24 1.89
CA ILE A 268 -4.84 4.37 2.90
C ILE A 268 -5.24 2.91 2.64
N ASN A 269 -4.29 2.01 2.78
CA ASN A 269 -4.53 0.58 2.68
C ASN A 269 -4.33 -0.09 4.03
N ILE A 270 -5.37 -0.75 4.52
CA ILE A 270 -5.39 -1.47 5.79
C ILE A 270 -5.39 -2.96 5.49
N GLN A 271 -4.42 -3.69 6.03
CA GLN A 271 -4.40 -5.13 5.98
C GLN A 271 -4.64 -5.70 7.37
N GLY A 272 -5.57 -6.64 7.46
CA GLY A 272 -5.98 -7.22 8.73
C GLY A 272 -6.62 -8.59 8.58
N ARG A 273 -6.73 -9.28 9.71
CA ARG A 273 -7.51 -10.51 9.84
C ARG A 273 -8.71 -10.26 10.73
N VAL A 274 -9.75 -11.04 10.52
CA VAL A 274 -10.97 -10.94 11.31
C VAL A 274 -10.96 -12.00 12.39
N ARG A 275 -11.43 -11.62 13.59
CA ARG A 275 -11.70 -12.51 14.72
C ARG A 275 -12.97 -12.02 15.41
N ASP A 276 -13.96 -12.90 15.51
CA ASP A 276 -15.28 -12.61 16.10
C ASP A 276 -15.94 -11.38 15.46
N GLY A 277 -15.84 -11.25 14.12
CA GLY A 277 -16.36 -10.12 13.34
C GLY A 277 -15.57 -8.81 13.48
N VAL A 278 -14.47 -8.79 14.26
CA VAL A 278 -13.64 -7.60 14.49
C VAL A 278 -12.42 -7.62 13.58
N LEU A 279 -12.20 -6.54 12.83
CA LEU A 279 -11.01 -6.32 12.03
C LEU A 279 -9.82 -6.00 12.94
N LEU A 280 -8.81 -6.85 12.92
CA LEU A 280 -7.55 -6.68 13.62
C LEU A 280 -6.45 -6.34 12.62
N PRO A 281 -6.11 -5.06 12.44
CA PRO A 281 -5.11 -4.64 11.47
C PRO A 281 -3.72 -5.11 11.91
N PHE A 282 -2.95 -5.67 10.96
CA PHE A 282 -1.55 -6.03 11.18
C PHE A 282 -0.58 -5.18 10.33
N GLU A 283 -1.10 -4.40 9.37
CA GLU A 283 -0.35 -3.46 8.56
C GLU A 283 -1.25 -2.31 8.07
N ILE A 284 -0.72 -1.09 8.13
CA ILE A 284 -1.35 0.11 7.60
C ILE A 284 -0.35 0.81 6.68
N ASN A 285 -0.77 1.06 5.44
CA ASN A 285 0.04 1.74 4.44
C ASN A 285 -0.68 3.02 4.01
N PRO A 286 -0.16 4.23 4.29
CA PRO A 286 -0.82 5.50 3.96
C PRO A 286 -0.64 5.86 2.47
N ARG A 287 -1.03 4.95 1.59
CA ARG A 287 -0.91 5.01 0.13
C ARG A 287 -1.93 4.12 -0.55
N PHE A 288 -2.02 4.26 -1.87
CA PHE A 288 -2.65 3.25 -2.72
C PHE A 288 -2.02 1.87 -2.51
N SER A 289 -2.68 0.84 -2.96
CA SER A 289 -2.27 -0.54 -2.72
C SER A 289 -1.98 -1.29 -4.02
N ALA A 290 -1.23 -2.37 -3.93
CA ALA A 290 -1.09 -3.30 -5.04
C ALA A 290 -2.44 -3.95 -5.46
N SER A 291 -3.53 -3.73 -4.72
CA SER A 291 -4.89 -4.15 -5.07
C SER A 291 -5.72 -3.05 -5.73
N THR A 292 -5.17 -1.87 -5.96
CA THR A 292 -5.90 -0.69 -6.46
C THR A 292 -6.61 -0.97 -7.78
N TYR A 293 -5.97 -1.69 -8.70
CA TYR A 293 -6.61 -2.05 -9.97
C TYR A 293 -7.78 -3.03 -9.80
N LEU A 294 -7.65 -4.03 -8.92
CA LEU A 294 -8.75 -4.96 -8.65
C LEU A 294 -9.97 -4.23 -8.06
N ARG A 295 -9.73 -3.22 -7.21
CA ARG A 295 -10.76 -2.36 -6.64
C ARG A 295 -11.40 -1.47 -7.70
N ALA A 296 -10.57 -0.92 -8.61
CA ALA A 296 -11.05 -0.13 -9.75
C ALA A 296 -11.95 -0.95 -10.67
N MET A 297 -11.59 -2.21 -10.96
CA MET A 297 -12.43 -3.15 -11.73
C MET A 297 -13.76 -3.43 -11.03
N ALA A 298 -13.78 -3.44 -9.70
CA ALA A 298 -14.98 -3.62 -8.90
C ALA A 298 -15.84 -2.35 -8.78
N GLY A 299 -15.45 -1.26 -9.43
CA GLY A 299 -16.19 0.02 -9.45
C GLY A 299 -15.59 1.10 -8.55
N PHE A 300 -14.74 0.77 -7.57
CA PHE A 300 -14.13 1.76 -6.68
C PHE A 300 -12.72 2.14 -7.15
N ASN A 301 -12.66 3.04 -8.16
CA ASN A 301 -11.40 3.55 -8.67
C ASN A 301 -10.88 4.71 -7.82
N GLU A 302 -10.15 4.38 -6.75
CA GLU A 302 -9.62 5.34 -5.77
C GLU A 302 -8.79 6.46 -6.42
N VAL A 303 -8.04 6.15 -7.48
CA VAL A 303 -7.15 7.08 -8.15
C VAL A 303 -7.95 8.12 -8.94
N ASP A 304 -8.87 7.65 -9.76
CA ASP A 304 -9.75 8.49 -10.58
C ASP A 304 -10.65 9.39 -9.72
N LEU A 305 -11.25 8.83 -8.66
CA LEU A 305 -12.10 9.57 -7.72
C LEU A 305 -11.34 10.72 -7.06
N LEU A 306 -10.09 10.48 -6.64
CA LEU A 306 -9.28 11.51 -6.01
C LEU A 306 -8.89 12.62 -7.00
N ILE A 307 -8.43 12.26 -8.20
CA ILE A 307 -8.07 13.25 -9.24
C ILE A 307 -9.28 14.10 -9.62
N LYS A 308 -10.43 13.49 -9.86
CA LYS A 308 -11.67 14.22 -10.19
C LYS A 308 -12.09 15.20 -9.09
N TYR A 309 -12.00 14.78 -7.83
CA TYR A 309 -12.25 15.69 -6.72
C TYR A 309 -11.26 16.86 -6.70
N LEU A 310 -9.98 16.59 -6.90
CA LEU A 310 -8.95 17.64 -6.89
C LEU A 310 -9.13 18.66 -8.02
N LEU A 311 -9.63 18.21 -9.18
CA LEU A 311 -9.92 19.06 -10.34
C LEU A 311 -11.20 19.88 -10.18
N HIS A 312 -12.28 19.23 -9.75
CA HIS A 312 -13.63 19.84 -9.81
C HIS A 312 -14.11 20.35 -8.46
N ARG A 313 -13.49 19.88 -7.35
CA ARG A 313 -13.91 20.18 -5.96
C ARG A 313 -15.33 19.72 -5.64
N GLU A 314 -15.88 18.82 -6.44
CA GLU A 314 -17.18 18.21 -6.24
C GLU A 314 -17.01 16.86 -5.55
N MET A 315 -17.90 16.58 -4.56
CA MET A 315 -17.89 15.29 -3.88
C MET A 315 -18.24 14.18 -4.86
N PRO A 316 -17.34 13.19 -5.05
CA PRO A 316 -17.68 12.04 -5.86
C PRO A 316 -18.85 11.27 -5.24
N GLN A 317 -19.74 10.75 -6.09
CA GLN A 317 -20.72 9.78 -5.63
C GLN A 317 -20.01 8.48 -5.24
N ARG A 318 -20.49 7.85 -4.17
CA ARG A 318 -20.00 6.52 -3.80
C ARG A 318 -20.40 5.54 -4.91
N PRO A 319 -19.43 4.88 -5.56
CA PRO A 319 -19.77 3.95 -6.64
C PRO A 319 -20.40 2.66 -6.10
N GLU A 320 -21.20 2.01 -6.93
CA GLU A 320 -21.68 0.65 -6.66
C GLU A 320 -20.53 -0.33 -6.79
N ILE A 321 -20.46 -1.29 -5.87
CA ILE A 321 -19.43 -2.32 -5.86
C ILE A 321 -19.95 -3.54 -6.61
N GLN A 322 -19.25 -3.94 -7.65
CA GLN A 322 -19.48 -5.18 -8.35
C GLN A 322 -18.86 -6.34 -7.55
N SER A 323 -19.70 -7.11 -6.87
CA SER A 323 -19.26 -8.30 -6.13
C SER A 323 -18.77 -9.37 -7.06
N GLY A 324 -17.65 -10.04 -6.69
CA GLY A 324 -17.09 -11.11 -7.51
C GLY A 324 -15.66 -11.51 -7.17
N TRP A 325 -15.12 -12.44 -7.95
CA TRP A 325 -13.76 -12.90 -7.88
C TRP A 325 -12.85 -12.07 -8.77
N TYR A 326 -11.86 -11.44 -8.16
CA TYR A 326 -10.86 -10.61 -8.84
C TYR A 326 -9.51 -11.31 -8.78
N LEU A 327 -9.13 -11.88 -9.92
CA LEU A 327 -7.96 -12.72 -10.07
C LEU A 327 -6.84 -11.96 -10.77
N ARG A 328 -5.61 -12.38 -10.50
CA ARG A 328 -4.39 -11.74 -11.00
C ARG A 328 -3.45 -12.77 -11.63
N SER A 329 -2.74 -12.35 -12.66
CA SER A 329 -1.60 -13.08 -13.22
C SER A 329 -0.36 -12.19 -13.28
N LEU A 330 0.78 -12.80 -13.50
CA LEU A 330 2.01 -12.11 -13.90
C LEU A 330 2.03 -12.04 -15.44
N THR A 331 2.66 -10.99 -15.96
CA THR A 331 2.89 -10.78 -17.38
C THR A 331 4.38 -10.56 -17.63
N GLU A 332 4.89 -11.03 -18.77
CA GLU A 332 6.27 -10.95 -19.18
C GLU A 332 6.41 -10.01 -20.39
N GLN A 333 7.61 -9.43 -20.55
CA GLN A 333 7.95 -8.58 -21.67
C GLN A 333 9.39 -8.83 -22.11
N PHE A 334 9.62 -8.97 -23.40
CA PHE A 334 10.95 -9.00 -23.99
C PHE A 334 11.40 -7.57 -24.33
N VAL A 335 12.58 -7.20 -23.85
CA VAL A 335 13.22 -5.92 -24.16
C VAL A 335 14.57 -6.20 -24.81
N ALA A 336 14.77 -5.77 -26.04
CA ALA A 336 16.04 -5.93 -26.73
C ALA A 336 17.13 -5.13 -26.00
N LYS A 337 18.37 -5.67 -25.97
CA LYS A 337 19.50 -5.11 -25.21
C LYS A 337 19.79 -3.64 -25.60
N GLU A 338 19.59 -3.32 -26.86
CA GLU A 338 19.89 -2.01 -27.47
C GLU A 338 18.93 -0.91 -27.02
N ILE A 339 17.74 -1.28 -26.53
CA ILE A 339 16.68 -0.33 -26.12
C ILE A 339 16.53 -0.20 -24.61
N VAL A 340 17.37 -0.89 -23.82
CA VAL A 340 17.38 -0.74 -22.36
C VAL A 340 17.88 0.66 -22.00
N LYS A 341 17.04 1.42 -21.28
CA LYS A 341 17.23 2.84 -20.89
C LYS A 341 18.44 3.10 -19.98
#